data_20eeb76d51a5fb0acc983dd555a424f1
#
_entry.id   20eeb76d51a5fb0acc983dd555a424f1
#
_cell.length_a   1.000
_cell.length_b   1.000
_cell.length_c   1.000
_cell.angle_alpha   90.00
_cell.angle_beta   90.00
_cell.angle_gamma   90.00
#
_symmetry.space_group_name_H-M   'P 1'
#
loop_
_entity.id
_entity.type
_entity.pdbx_description
1 polymer ?
#
loop_
_entity_poly.entity_id
_entity_poly.type
_entity_poly.pdbx_seq_one_letter_code
_entity_poly.pdbx_strand_id
1 'polypeptide(L)'
;MKEYLKKISLVLATCTFLFSCDKFLEENPKDKLPEDDVYNSISEVYLNAVASLYTYVGGYSDSQGLQGTGRGVYDLNTFTTDEAIIPTRGGDWYDGGFWQGLFLHDWGIENDAIQATWEYLYKVVMLSNKSLERIDKFAETHSDAELPAYRAEVRAMRAMYYYYLLDLFGRVPLVQSSSPAMKDIVQSERKTVFEFIFKELQEVAPLLSEVHSNQTGPYYGRITRPVVTFLLAKLALNAEVYTDNDWTDNERPDGKNIKFMVDGNELNAWETVIYYCDQLKVMNYKLESEYETNFSIFNEPSVENIFTIPMNKTLYTNQMQYLFRSRHYNHAKAYGLSGENGPSATIEALETFGYGTAAQDPRFDICYFAGEMYDLKGDIIKLDDGTVLVYLPWEVALDITDTPYEQTAGARMKKYEV
;
A
#
# COMPACT_ATOMS: atom_id res chain seq x y z
N MET A 1 -67.38 26.99 37.24
CA MET A 1 -66.09 27.28 37.89
C MET A 1 -65.19 26.04 38.04
N LYS A 2 -65.68 24.92 38.56
CA LYS A 2 -64.87 23.68 38.70
C LYS A 2 -64.40 23.03 37.37
N GLU A 3 -65.13 23.13 36.27
CA GLU A 3 -64.70 22.59 34.96
C GLU A 3 -63.62 23.50 34.29
N TYR A 4 -63.72 24.79 34.47
CA TYR A 4 -62.69 25.72 33.95
C TYR A 4 -61.34 25.56 34.67
N LEU A 5 -61.35 25.33 35.98
CA LEU A 5 -60.18 25.02 36.76
C LEU A 5 -59.52 23.68 36.34
N LYS A 6 -60.30 22.65 35.99
CA LYS A 6 -59.78 21.40 35.49
C LYS A 6 -59.12 21.54 34.09
N LYS A 7 -59.70 22.35 33.23
CA LYS A 7 -59.12 22.64 31.91
C LYS A 7 -57.86 23.47 32.00
N ILE A 8 -57.78 24.44 32.87
CA ILE A 8 -56.56 25.24 33.16
C ILE A 8 -55.47 24.37 33.78
N SER A 9 -55.79 23.48 34.74
CA SER A 9 -54.84 22.52 35.32
C SER A 9 -54.31 21.52 34.28
N LEU A 10 -55.12 21.08 33.34
CA LEU A 10 -54.72 20.15 32.27
C LEU A 10 -53.79 20.85 31.26
N VAL A 11 -54.07 22.08 30.89
CA VAL A 11 -53.20 22.89 30.01
C VAL A 11 -51.89 23.25 30.69
N LEU A 12 -51.87 23.59 31.97
CA LEU A 12 -50.61 23.81 32.71
C LEU A 12 -49.78 22.53 32.84
N ALA A 13 -50.40 21.38 33.09
CA ALA A 13 -49.70 20.10 33.14
C ALA A 13 -49.13 19.69 31.79
N THR A 14 -49.81 20.01 30.67
CA THR A 14 -49.33 19.73 29.32
C THR A 14 -48.17 20.66 28.91
N CYS A 15 -48.18 21.93 29.36
CA CYS A 15 -47.08 22.86 29.10
C CYS A 15 -45.79 22.55 29.91
N THR A 16 -45.91 21.92 31.09
CA THR A 16 -44.71 21.51 31.86
C THR A 16 -44.01 20.30 31.29
N PHE A 17 -44.66 19.49 30.45
CA PHE A 17 -44.03 18.38 29.74
C PHE A 17 -43.29 18.80 28.45
N LEU A 18 -43.45 20.05 27.97
CA LEU A 18 -42.76 20.53 26.77
C LEU A 18 -41.41 21.22 27.05
N PHE A 19 -41.05 21.43 28.32
CA PHE A 19 -39.68 21.77 28.73
C PHE A 19 -38.90 20.50 29.08
N SER A 20 -38.84 19.56 28.10
CA SER A 20 -37.89 18.48 28.18
C SER A 20 -36.50 19.08 28.02
N CYS A 21 -35.65 18.85 28.98
CA CYS A 21 -34.27 19.33 29.00
C CYS A 21 -33.54 18.81 27.79
N ASP A 22 -33.25 19.64 26.81
CA ASP A 22 -32.34 19.30 25.70
C ASP A 22 -30.98 18.79 26.24
N LYS A 23 -30.54 19.26 27.39
CA LYS A 23 -29.33 18.78 28.08
C LYS A 23 -29.39 17.36 28.63
N PHE A 24 -30.58 16.73 28.75
CA PHE A 24 -30.69 15.34 29.21
C PHE A 24 -30.48 14.33 28.08
N LEU A 25 -30.53 14.81 26.84
CA LEU A 25 -30.28 13.99 25.64
C LEU A 25 -28.84 14.21 25.11
N GLU A 26 -28.06 15.11 25.70
CA GLU A 26 -26.62 15.19 25.41
C GLU A 26 -25.93 14.01 26.11
N GLU A 27 -25.62 12.97 25.34
CA GLU A 27 -24.72 11.93 25.78
C GLU A 27 -23.32 12.53 25.97
N ASN A 28 -22.94 12.74 27.24
CA ASN A 28 -21.55 12.97 27.62
C ASN A 28 -20.95 11.67 28.13
N PRO A 29 -20.46 10.79 27.28
CA PRO A 29 -19.82 9.55 27.69
C PRO A 29 -18.57 9.90 28.50
N LYS A 30 -18.53 9.44 29.76
CA LYS A 30 -17.41 9.69 30.68
C LYS A 30 -16.15 8.87 30.34
N ASP A 31 -16.29 7.93 29.43
CA ASP A 31 -15.26 7.01 28.95
C ASP A 31 -14.68 7.37 27.57
N LYS A 32 -15.18 8.46 26.96
CA LYS A 32 -14.70 8.98 25.67
C LYS A 32 -14.43 10.45 25.77
N LEU A 33 -13.29 10.89 25.24
CA LEU A 33 -13.00 12.31 25.05
C LEU A 33 -13.94 12.86 23.97
N PRO A 34 -14.59 14.02 24.20
CA PRO A 34 -15.30 14.74 23.16
C PRO A 34 -14.38 14.99 21.96
N GLU A 35 -14.90 14.87 20.76
CA GLU A 35 -14.06 15.00 19.55
C GLU A 35 -13.37 16.38 19.46
N ASP A 36 -14.01 17.43 19.96
CA ASP A 36 -13.43 18.77 20.00
C ASP A 36 -12.25 18.86 20.99
N ASP A 37 -12.18 18.01 22.02
CA ASP A 37 -11.08 17.98 22.98
C ASP A 37 -9.84 17.24 22.43
N VAL A 38 -9.97 16.54 21.31
CA VAL A 38 -8.91 15.76 20.67
C VAL A 38 -8.11 16.60 19.65
N TYR A 39 -8.54 17.82 19.35
CA TYR A 39 -7.94 18.72 18.35
C TYR A 39 -7.73 20.13 18.91
N ASN A 40 -7.24 20.24 20.15
CA ASN A 40 -7.07 21.54 20.84
C ASN A 40 -5.75 22.26 20.53
N SER A 41 -4.81 21.59 19.90
CA SER A 41 -3.50 22.14 19.58
C SER A 41 -2.98 21.61 18.25
N ILE A 42 -2.03 22.32 17.65
CA ILE A 42 -1.37 21.88 16.40
C ILE A 42 -0.70 20.51 16.55
N SER A 43 -0.14 20.19 17.71
CA SER A 43 0.42 18.87 18.01
C SER A 43 -0.64 17.78 17.99
N GLU A 44 -1.81 18.04 18.56
CA GLU A 44 -2.92 17.06 18.55
C GLU A 44 -3.51 16.89 17.16
N VAL A 45 -3.62 17.98 16.39
CA VAL A 45 -3.98 17.91 14.96
C VAL A 45 -2.99 17.01 14.22
N TYR A 46 -1.69 17.20 14.42
CA TYR A 46 -0.69 16.34 13.80
C TYR A 46 -0.86 14.87 14.21
N LEU A 47 -0.93 14.59 15.51
CA LEU A 47 -1.02 13.22 16.02
C LEU A 47 -2.29 12.49 15.55
N ASN A 48 -3.44 13.18 15.62
CA ASN A 48 -4.75 12.55 15.41
C ASN A 48 -5.21 12.60 13.95
N ALA A 49 -4.83 13.61 13.16
CA ALA A 49 -5.25 13.74 11.77
C ALA A 49 -4.19 13.32 10.77
N VAL A 50 -2.89 13.37 11.10
CA VAL A 50 -1.81 13.06 10.17
C VAL A 50 -1.12 11.75 10.57
N ALA A 51 -0.49 11.72 11.74
CA ALA A 51 0.34 10.59 12.17
C ALA A 51 -0.46 9.28 12.31
N SER A 52 -1.72 9.36 12.76
CA SER A 52 -2.61 8.20 12.89
C SER A 52 -2.83 7.45 11.58
N LEU A 53 -2.79 8.13 10.43
CA LEU A 53 -2.96 7.51 9.11
C LEU A 53 -1.80 6.58 8.76
N TYR A 54 -0.59 6.89 9.21
CA TYR A 54 0.60 6.07 8.93
C TYR A 54 0.55 4.69 9.60
N THR A 55 -0.25 4.51 10.64
CA THR A 55 -0.51 3.20 11.23
C THR A 55 -1.08 2.21 10.22
N TYR A 56 -1.83 2.71 9.24
CA TYR A 56 -2.42 1.89 8.19
C TYR A 56 -1.47 1.66 6.99
N VAL A 57 -0.44 2.48 6.81
CA VAL A 57 0.48 2.36 5.66
C VAL A 57 1.25 1.05 5.70
N GLY A 58 1.88 0.74 6.82
CA GLY A 58 2.59 -0.51 7.03
C GLY A 58 1.72 -1.66 7.53
N GLY A 59 0.51 -1.36 7.97
CA GLY A 59 -0.39 -2.28 8.65
C GLY A 59 -0.04 -2.43 10.14
N TYR A 60 -0.98 -3.00 10.90
CA TYR A 60 -0.84 -3.24 12.32
C TYR A 60 -1.00 -4.74 12.60
N SER A 61 0.04 -5.39 13.11
CA SER A 61 0.04 -6.85 13.34
C SER A 61 -0.34 -7.60 12.04
N ASP A 62 -1.34 -8.46 12.06
CA ASP A 62 -1.83 -9.19 10.89
C ASP A 62 -2.80 -8.40 10.02
N SER A 63 -2.92 -7.09 10.22
CA SER A 63 -3.83 -6.27 9.43
C SER A 63 -3.27 -5.95 8.05
N GLN A 64 -4.16 -5.56 7.15
CA GLN A 64 -3.80 -5.05 5.84
C GLN A 64 -2.87 -3.83 5.96
N GLY A 65 -1.92 -3.74 5.05
CA GLY A 65 -1.01 -2.62 4.84
C GLY A 65 -0.59 -2.58 3.38
N LEU A 66 0.11 -1.54 2.93
CA LEU A 66 0.58 -1.48 1.53
C LEU A 66 1.58 -2.57 1.19
N GLN A 67 2.31 -3.08 2.17
CA GLN A 67 3.14 -4.29 2.06
C GLN A 67 2.49 -5.48 2.76
N GLY A 68 1.18 -5.44 2.93
CA GLY A 68 0.41 -6.49 3.56
C GLY A 68 0.52 -7.80 2.79
N THR A 69 1.07 -8.79 3.46
CA THR A 69 1.34 -10.13 2.92
C THR A 69 0.30 -11.15 3.39
N GLY A 70 -0.77 -10.69 4.01
CA GLY A 70 -1.91 -11.50 4.40
C GLY A 70 -2.97 -11.55 3.32
N ARG A 71 -2.59 -11.87 2.07
CA ARG A 71 -3.47 -11.86 0.89
C ARG A 71 -3.99 -10.44 0.58
N GLY A 72 -3.13 -9.44 0.74
CA GLY A 72 -3.47 -8.03 0.53
C GLY A 72 -2.78 -7.42 -0.68
N VAL A 73 -2.54 -6.10 -0.62
CA VAL A 73 -1.98 -5.30 -1.72
C VAL A 73 -0.69 -5.90 -2.29
N TYR A 74 0.23 -6.35 -1.42
CA TYR A 74 1.50 -6.93 -1.86
C TYR A 74 1.29 -8.23 -2.64
N ASP A 75 0.51 -9.17 -2.09
CA ASP A 75 0.28 -10.47 -2.71
C ASP A 75 -0.48 -10.31 -4.04
N LEU A 76 -1.49 -9.43 -4.08
CA LEU A 76 -2.22 -9.15 -5.31
C LEU A 76 -1.33 -8.54 -6.40
N ASN A 77 -0.40 -7.64 -6.04
CA ASN A 77 0.54 -7.04 -7.00
C ASN A 77 1.68 -7.98 -7.41
N THR A 78 1.97 -9.02 -6.62
CA THR A 78 3.10 -9.92 -6.87
C THR A 78 2.67 -11.16 -7.66
N PHE A 79 1.61 -11.85 -7.20
CA PHE A 79 1.23 -13.16 -7.74
C PHE A 79 0.24 -13.11 -8.91
N THR A 80 -0.10 -11.92 -9.38
CA THR A 80 -0.79 -11.69 -10.66
C THR A 80 0.17 -11.27 -11.77
N THR A 81 1.50 -11.37 -11.54
CA THR A 81 2.54 -10.95 -12.49
C THR A 81 3.33 -12.14 -13.00
N ASP A 82 4.19 -11.85 -14.00
CA ASP A 82 5.14 -12.82 -14.57
C ASP A 82 6.39 -13.02 -13.70
N GLU A 83 6.45 -12.42 -12.49
CA GLU A 83 7.64 -12.46 -11.65
C GLU A 83 7.65 -13.62 -10.67
N ALA A 84 6.48 -13.97 -10.10
CA ALA A 84 6.39 -14.90 -9.00
C ALA A 84 5.13 -15.77 -9.07
N ILE A 85 5.31 -17.01 -8.62
CA ILE A 85 4.26 -18.03 -8.55
C ILE A 85 4.32 -18.73 -7.19
N ILE A 86 3.16 -19.15 -6.68
CA ILE A 86 3.08 -20.09 -5.56
C ILE A 86 2.50 -21.41 -6.06
N PRO A 87 3.35 -22.41 -6.29
CA PRO A 87 2.90 -23.75 -6.68
C PRO A 87 2.17 -24.46 -5.54
N THR A 88 1.20 -25.32 -5.87
CA THR A 88 0.76 -26.37 -4.95
C THR A 88 1.90 -27.38 -4.76
N ARG A 89 2.24 -27.66 -3.50
CA ARG A 89 3.34 -28.54 -3.08
C ARG A 89 2.80 -29.64 -2.17
N GLY A 90 2.28 -30.72 -2.75
CA GLY A 90 1.63 -31.77 -1.97
C GLY A 90 0.43 -31.25 -1.19
N GLY A 91 0.48 -31.29 0.15
CA GLY A 91 -0.55 -30.73 1.01
C GLY A 91 -0.48 -29.22 1.23
N ASP A 92 0.60 -28.56 0.80
CA ASP A 92 0.86 -27.15 1.06
C ASP A 92 0.47 -26.25 -0.12
N TRP A 93 0.05 -25.02 0.20
CA TRP A 93 -0.19 -23.92 -0.75
C TRP A 93 -1.29 -24.16 -1.80
N TYR A 94 -2.13 -25.15 -1.63
CA TYR A 94 -3.34 -25.27 -2.44
C TYR A 94 -4.34 -24.16 -2.07
N ASP A 95 -4.62 -24.00 -0.78
CA ASP A 95 -5.51 -22.95 -0.21
C ASP A 95 -6.83 -22.77 -1.00
N GLY A 96 -7.42 -23.87 -1.46
CA GLY A 96 -8.62 -23.82 -2.30
C GLY A 96 -8.39 -23.30 -3.72
N GLY A 97 -7.15 -23.31 -4.21
CA GLY A 97 -6.79 -22.77 -5.53
C GLY A 97 -6.52 -21.25 -5.56
N PHE A 98 -6.45 -20.61 -4.39
CA PHE A 98 -6.31 -19.15 -4.30
C PHE A 98 -5.09 -18.61 -5.06
N TRP A 99 -3.90 -19.18 -4.82
CA TRP A 99 -2.65 -18.70 -5.40
C TRP A 99 -2.57 -18.98 -6.91
N GLN A 100 -3.06 -20.16 -7.32
CA GLN A 100 -3.13 -20.55 -8.72
C GLN A 100 -4.13 -19.66 -9.47
N GLY A 101 -5.25 -19.32 -8.83
CA GLY A 101 -6.25 -18.41 -9.37
C GLY A 101 -5.69 -16.99 -9.57
N LEU A 102 -4.85 -16.49 -8.66
CA LEU A 102 -4.18 -15.20 -8.85
C LEU A 102 -3.25 -15.21 -10.06
N PHE A 103 -2.41 -16.23 -10.19
CA PHE A 103 -1.47 -16.36 -11.32
C PHE A 103 -2.19 -16.51 -12.66
N LEU A 104 -3.30 -17.25 -12.71
CA LEU A 104 -4.11 -17.45 -13.90
C LEU A 104 -5.08 -16.30 -14.19
N HIS A 105 -5.19 -15.31 -13.31
CA HIS A 105 -6.22 -14.26 -13.35
C HIS A 105 -7.65 -14.82 -13.34
N ASP A 106 -7.85 -15.93 -12.62
CA ASP A 106 -9.13 -16.63 -12.47
C ASP A 106 -9.62 -16.55 -11.02
N TRP A 107 -10.18 -15.42 -10.68
CA TRP A 107 -10.81 -15.17 -9.38
C TRP A 107 -12.29 -14.83 -9.52
N GLY A 108 -13.09 -15.32 -8.59
CA GLY A 108 -14.52 -15.02 -8.53
C GLY A 108 -14.84 -13.76 -7.75
N ILE A 109 -16.09 -13.32 -7.85
CA ILE A 109 -16.62 -12.15 -7.11
C ILE A 109 -16.68 -12.38 -5.59
N GLU A 110 -16.61 -13.62 -5.13
CA GLU A 110 -16.61 -14.04 -3.71
C GLU A 110 -15.18 -14.12 -3.13
N ASN A 111 -14.19 -13.50 -3.77
CA ASN A 111 -12.80 -13.56 -3.30
C ASN A 111 -12.60 -12.63 -2.10
N ASP A 112 -12.52 -13.21 -0.90
CA ASP A 112 -12.37 -12.49 0.38
C ASP A 112 -11.13 -11.58 0.42
N ALA A 113 -10.02 -11.96 -0.23
CA ALA A 113 -8.79 -11.18 -0.23
C ALA A 113 -8.93 -9.89 -1.06
N ILE A 114 -9.63 -9.99 -2.21
CA ILE A 114 -9.95 -8.82 -3.05
C ILE A 114 -10.89 -7.89 -2.29
N GLN A 115 -11.93 -8.42 -1.65
CA GLN A 115 -12.85 -7.63 -0.83
C GLN A 115 -12.13 -6.96 0.34
N ALA A 116 -11.32 -7.69 1.11
CA ALA A 116 -10.59 -7.14 2.25
C ALA A 116 -9.60 -6.05 1.82
N THR A 117 -8.96 -6.19 0.65
CA THR A 117 -8.07 -5.17 0.10
C THR A 117 -8.85 -3.92 -0.30
N TRP A 118 -10.00 -4.06 -0.94
CA TRP A 118 -10.91 -2.95 -1.25
C TRP A 118 -11.34 -2.19 0.01
N GLU A 119 -11.82 -2.90 1.02
CA GLU A 119 -12.26 -2.33 2.29
C GLU A 119 -11.12 -1.59 3.01
N TYR A 120 -9.92 -2.18 3.02
CA TYR A 120 -8.73 -1.55 3.58
C TYR A 120 -8.38 -0.24 2.89
N LEU A 121 -8.29 -0.23 1.56
CA LEU A 121 -7.92 0.97 0.80
C LEU A 121 -8.96 2.09 0.98
N TYR A 122 -10.24 1.76 0.90
CA TYR A 122 -11.30 2.74 1.16
C TYR A 122 -11.36 3.22 2.61
N LYS A 123 -11.05 2.36 3.57
CA LYS A 123 -10.95 2.78 4.98
C LYS A 123 -9.97 3.94 5.13
N VAL A 124 -8.79 3.87 4.51
CA VAL A 124 -7.79 4.94 4.62
C VAL A 124 -8.22 6.19 3.83
N VAL A 125 -8.86 6.04 2.68
CA VAL A 125 -9.48 7.16 1.96
C VAL A 125 -10.49 7.89 2.85
N MET A 126 -11.40 7.15 3.50
CA MET A 126 -12.43 7.74 4.38
C MET A 126 -11.83 8.40 5.62
N LEU A 127 -10.81 7.78 6.23
CA LEU A 127 -10.06 8.38 7.34
C LEU A 127 -9.32 9.65 6.90
N SER A 128 -8.74 9.66 5.70
CA SER A 128 -8.10 10.85 5.14
C SER A 128 -9.12 11.98 4.91
N ASN A 129 -10.31 11.68 4.39
CA ASN A 129 -11.39 12.67 4.26
C ASN A 129 -11.77 13.25 5.62
N LYS A 130 -11.95 12.39 6.64
CA LYS A 130 -12.25 12.84 8.01
C LYS A 130 -11.12 13.71 8.59
N SER A 131 -9.88 13.34 8.38
CA SER A 131 -8.71 14.13 8.79
C SER A 131 -8.70 15.51 8.14
N LEU A 132 -8.99 15.60 6.83
CA LEU A 132 -9.10 16.87 6.12
C LEU A 132 -10.19 17.76 6.70
N GLU A 133 -11.39 17.22 6.95
CA GLU A 133 -12.50 17.93 7.57
C GLU A 133 -12.12 18.47 8.98
N ARG A 134 -11.33 17.72 9.76
CA ARG A 134 -10.84 18.14 11.07
C ARG A 134 -9.76 19.21 11.00
N ILE A 135 -8.83 19.10 10.08
CA ILE A 135 -7.81 20.13 9.84
C ILE A 135 -8.49 21.42 9.38
N ASP A 136 -9.44 21.35 8.47
CA ASP A 136 -10.17 22.51 7.95
C ASP A 136 -11.01 23.18 9.07
N LYS A 137 -11.71 22.39 9.93
CA LYS A 137 -12.43 22.91 11.10
C LYS A 137 -11.50 23.60 12.12
N PHE A 138 -10.33 23.01 12.40
CA PHE A 138 -9.34 23.63 13.30
C PHE A 138 -8.83 24.95 12.73
N ALA A 139 -8.60 25.01 11.42
CA ALA A 139 -8.12 26.22 10.73
C ALA A 139 -9.13 27.39 10.74
N GLU A 140 -10.43 27.15 10.97
CA GLU A 140 -11.44 28.21 11.10
C GLU A 140 -11.17 29.14 12.29
N THR A 141 -10.56 28.63 13.36
CA THR A 141 -10.35 29.34 14.63
C THR A 141 -8.87 29.50 14.99
N HIS A 142 -7.97 28.77 14.32
CA HIS A 142 -6.54 28.78 14.60
C HIS A 142 -5.74 29.05 13.31
N SER A 143 -4.71 29.89 13.44
CA SER A 143 -3.76 30.16 12.37
C SER A 143 -2.41 29.61 12.79
N ASP A 144 -1.93 28.58 12.06
CA ASP A 144 -0.63 27.97 12.28
C ASP A 144 0.07 27.71 10.95
N ALA A 145 1.37 27.95 10.91
CA ALA A 145 2.18 27.83 9.70
C ALA A 145 2.31 26.39 9.19
N GLU A 146 2.09 25.38 10.06
CA GLU A 146 2.20 23.96 9.72
C GLU A 146 0.91 23.39 9.11
N LEU A 147 -0.24 24.02 9.32
CA LEU A 147 -1.53 23.52 8.83
C LEU A 147 -1.58 23.27 7.31
N PRO A 148 -1.07 24.16 6.45
CA PRO A 148 -1.05 23.89 5.01
C PRO A 148 -0.24 22.64 4.64
N ALA A 149 0.89 22.40 5.32
CA ALA A 149 1.71 21.21 5.10
C ALA A 149 1.01 19.94 5.59
N TYR A 150 0.38 19.96 6.77
CA TYR A 150 -0.40 18.82 7.29
C TYR A 150 -1.57 18.47 6.37
N ARG A 151 -2.30 19.49 5.92
CA ARG A 151 -3.38 19.31 4.96
C ARG A 151 -2.89 18.71 3.64
N ALA A 152 -1.76 19.18 3.13
CA ALA A 152 -1.13 18.67 1.91
C ALA A 152 -0.70 17.20 2.07
N GLU A 153 -0.12 16.84 3.21
CA GLU A 153 0.31 15.48 3.50
C GLU A 153 -0.88 14.49 3.56
N VAL A 154 -2.00 14.89 4.17
CA VAL A 154 -3.22 14.06 4.20
C VAL A 154 -3.85 13.95 2.81
N ARG A 155 -3.85 15.02 1.99
CA ARG A 155 -4.28 14.96 0.58
C ARG A 155 -3.41 14.02 -0.23
N ALA A 156 -2.09 14.06 -0.04
CA ALA A 156 -1.15 13.15 -0.69
C ALA A 156 -1.37 11.69 -0.27
N MET A 157 -1.63 11.45 1.02
CA MET A 157 -2.00 10.11 1.52
C MET A 157 -3.27 9.60 0.84
N ARG A 158 -4.34 10.40 0.80
CA ARG A 158 -5.58 10.04 0.10
C ARG A 158 -5.35 9.73 -1.37
N ALA A 159 -4.57 10.57 -2.07
CA ALA A 159 -4.22 10.38 -3.47
C ALA A 159 -3.41 9.09 -3.70
N MET A 160 -2.47 8.76 -2.81
CA MET A 160 -1.71 7.51 -2.86
C MET A 160 -2.62 6.28 -2.70
N TYR A 161 -3.61 6.31 -1.82
CA TYR A 161 -4.55 5.21 -1.67
C TYR A 161 -5.53 5.12 -2.86
N TYR A 162 -5.91 6.24 -3.46
CA TYR A 162 -6.63 6.23 -4.74
C TYR A 162 -5.77 5.68 -5.89
N TYR A 163 -4.46 5.91 -5.87
CA TYR A 163 -3.55 5.28 -6.84
C TYR A 163 -3.63 3.75 -6.76
N TYR A 164 -3.57 3.16 -5.56
CA TYR A 164 -3.72 1.71 -5.41
C TYR A 164 -5.11 1.21 -5.78
N LEU A 165 -6.16 1.98 -5.48
CA LEU A 165 -7.52 1.66 -5.91
C LEU A 165 -7.64 1.68 -7.45
N LEU A 166 -7.09 2.69 -8.10
CA LEU A 166 -7.05 2.80 -9.56
C LEU A 166 -6.28 1.65 -10.19
N ASP A 167 -5.11 1.33 -9.65
CA ASP A 167 -4.20 0.32 -10.17
C ASP A 167 -4.80 -1.10 -10.06
N LEU A 168 -5.34 -1.44 -8.91
CA LEU A 168 -5.91 -2.77 -8.64
C LEU A 168 -7.33 -2.96 -9.20
N PHE A 169 -8.15 -1.92 -9.22
CA PHE A 169 -9.61 -2.05 -9.50
C PHE A 169 -10.09 -1.23 -10.71
N GLY A 170 -9.29 -0.32 -11.22
CA GLY A 170 -9.62 0.51 -12.37
C GLY A 170 -10.74 1.52 -12.10
N ARG A 171 -12.00 1.17 -12.38
CA ARG A 171 -13.17 2.01 -12.13
C ARG A 171 -13.61 1.92 -10.69
N VAL A 172 -13.49 3.01 -9.95
CA VAL A 172 -13.79 3.06 -8.51
C VAL A 172 -14.60 4.30 -8.14
N PRO A 173 -15.41 4.27 -7.07
CA PRO A 173 -16.08 5.46 -6.56
C PRO A 173 -15.08 6.52 -6.09
N LEU A 174 -15.23 7.75 -6.59
CA LEU A 174 -14.42 8.90 -6.17
C LEU A 174 -15.15 9.67 -5.07
N VAL A 175 -14.78 9.42 -3.82
CA VAL A 175 -15.42 9.98 -2.62
C VAL A 175 -14.48 10.95 -1.91
N GLN A 176 -14.92 12.19 -1.70
CA GLN A 176 -14.13 13.25 -1.08
C GLN A 176 -14.70 13.77 0.25
N SER A 177 -15.74 13.13 0.77
CA SER A 177 -16.35 13.41 2.08
C SER A 177 -16.21 12.22 3.00
N SER A 178 -16.11 12.45 4.30
CA SER A 178 -16.09 11.38 5.31
C SER A 178 -17.48 10.77 5.57
N SER A 179 -18.55 11.40 5.09
CA SER A 179 -19.94 10.95 5.27
C SER A 179 -20.74 11.17 3.98
N PRO A 180 -20.38 10.50 2.87
CA PRO A 180 -21.10 10.66 1.61
C PRO A 180 -22.51 10.08 1.70
N ALA A 181 -23.48 10.71 1.06
CA ALA A 181 -24.78 10.08 0.91
C ALA A 181 -24.68 8.87 -0.04
N MET A 182 -25.36 7.77 0.28
CA MET A 182 -25.30 6.52 -0.51
C MET A 182 -25.57 6.72 -2.01
N LYS A 183 -26.47 7.64 -2.36
CA LYS A 183 -26.79 7.97 -3.75
C LYS A 183 -25.65 8.62 -4.52
N ASP A 184 -24.66 9.18 -3.82
CA ASP A 184 -23.51 9.90 -4.40
C ASP A 184 -22.28 8.98 -4.53
N ILE A 185 -22.37 7.76 -3.99
CA ILE A 185 -21.32 6.74 -4.14
C ILE A 185 -21.57 6.01 -5.46
N VAL A 186 -20.97 6.54 -6.53
CA VAL A 186 -21.08 5.98 -7.87
C VAL A 186 -19.70 5.69 -8.44
N GLN A 187 -19.61 4.63 -9.23
CA GLN A 187 -18.37 4.27 -9.91
C GLN A 187 -17.96 5.38 -10.90
N SER A 188 -16.72 5.79 -10.83
CA SER A 188 -16.12 6.76 -11.76
C SER A 188 -15.29 6.06 -12.83
N GLU A 189 -15.20 6.66 -14.00
CA GLU A 189 -14.32 6.17 -15.06
C GLU A 189 -12.84 6.23 -14.62
N ARG A 190 -12.04 5.30 -15.12
CA ARG A 190 -10.62 5.17 -14.81
C ARG A 190 -9.86 6.48 -15.03
N LYS A 191 -10.10 7.12 -16.18
CA LYS A 191 -9.51 8.42 -16.51
C LYS A 191 -9.88 9.52 -15.49
N THR A 192 -11.12 9.56 -15.03
CA THR A 192 -11.57 10.56 -14.05
C THR A 192 -10.83 10.40 -12.71
N VAL A 193 -10.66 9.16 -12.25
CA VAL A 193 -9.91 8.88 -11.02
C VAL A 193 -8.43 9.24 -11.20
N PHE A 194 -7.84 8.87 -12.32
CA PHE A 194 -6.46 9.22 -12.68
C PHE A 194 -6.22 10.74 -12.67
N GLU A 195 -7.06 11.50 -13.36
CA GLU A 195 -6.96 12.97 -13.43
C GLU A 195 -7.09 13.61 -12.04
N PHE A 196 -8.00 13.09 -11.21
CA PHE A 196 -8.13 13.53 -9.82
C PHE A 196 -6.84 13.30 -9.03
N ILE A 197 -6.28 12.08 -9.08
CA ILE A 197 -5.05 11.74 -8.35
C ILE A 197 -3.90 12.64 -8.80
N PHE A 198 -3.71 12.76 -10.11
CA PHE A 198 -2.61 13.53 -10.69
C PHE A 198 -2.69 14.99 -10.27
N LYS A 199 -3.88 15.60 -10.36
CA LYS A 199 -4.13 16.98 -9.93
C LYS A 199 -3.89 17.19 -8.44
N GLU A 200 -4.41 16.28 -7.58
CA GLU A 200 -4.20 16.34 -6.12
C GLU A 200 -2.70 16.36 -5.79
N LEU A 201 -1.94 15.45 -6.40
CA LEU A 201 -0.49 15.36 -6.16
C LEU A 201 0.27 16.59 -6.68
N GLN A 202 -0.08 17.12 -7.84
CA GLN A 202 0.54 18.36 -8.34
C GLN A 202 0.29 19.55 -7.41
N GLU A 203 -0.94 19.71 -6.90
CA GLU A 203 -1.29 20.83 -6.03
C GLU A 203 -0.59 20.77 -4.67
N VAL A 204 -0.37 19.56 -4.13
CA VAL A 204 0.23 19.41 -2.80
C VAL A 204 1.76 19.37 -2.82
N ALA A 205 2.38 18.96 -3.91
CA ALA A 205 3.84 18.83 -4.02
C ALA A 205 4.63 20.07 -3.53
N PRO A 206 4.29 21.32 -3.92
CA PRO A 206 5.02 22.49 -3.46
C PRO A 206 4.84 22.83 -1.99
N LEU A 207 3.85 22.24 -1.31
CA LEU A 207 3.55 22.48 0.11
C LEU A 207 4.26 21.47 1.03
N LEU A 208 4.85 20.42 0.46
CA LEU A 208 5.51 19.34 1.19
C LEU A 208 7.02 19.58 1.30
N SER A 209 7.62 19.05 2.38
CA SER A 209 9.07 19.07 2.61
C SER A 209 9.83 18.30 1.52
N GLU A 210 11.01 18.77 1.15
CA GLU A 210 11.95 18.09 0.24
C GLU A 210 12.86 17.07 0.94
N VAL A 211 12.71 16.89 2.27
CA VAL A 211 13.50 15.95 3.04
C VAL A 211 13.23 14.51 2.57
N HIS A 212 14.27 13.71 2.51
CA HIS A 212 14.17 12.30 2.15
C HIS A 212 13.41 11.51 3.24
N SER A 213 12.36 10.80 2.83
CA SER A 213 11.48 10.03 3.74
C SER A 213 12.16 8.83 4.39
N ASN A 214 13.24 8.30 3.81
CA ASN A 214 13.99 7.16 4.35
C ASN A 214 15.05 7.55 5.37
N GLN A 215 15.35 8.83 5.53
CA GLN A 215 16.35 9.30 6.48
C GLN A 215 15.75 9.54 7.86
N THR A 216 16.47 9.10 8.90
CA THR A 216 16.06 9.31 10.29
C THR A 216 15.88 10.80 10.59
N GLY A 217 14.73 11.16 11.18
CA GLY A 217 14.40 12.55 11.51
C GLY A 217 12.89 12.80 11.56
N PRO A 218 12.46 14.07 11.57
CA PRO A 218 11.04 14.43 11.69
C PRO A 218 10.15 13.96 10.53
N TYR A 219 10.76 13.65 9.38
CA TYR A 219 10.06 13.19 8.17
C TYR A 219 10.27 11.72 7.86
N TYR A 220 10.92 10.96 8.77
CA TYR A 220 11.17 9.54 8.58
C TYR A 220 9.85 8.76 8.43
N GLY A 221 9.68 8.10 7.30
CA GLY A 221 8.47 7.35 6.95
C GLY A 221 7.26 8.21 6.56
N ARG A 222 7.42 9.54 6.44
CA ARG A 222 6.32 10.45 6.05
C ARG A 222 6.30 10.67 4.54
N ILE A 223 5.13 11.06 4.02
CA ILE A 223 4.98 11.49 2.63
C ILE A 223 5.59 12.89 2.49
N THR A 224 6.66 12.96 1.72
CA THR A 224 7.39 14.19 1.40
C THR A 224 7.28 14.51 -0.10
N ARG A 225 7.79 15.65 -0.54
CA ARG A 225 7.74 16.04 -1.96
C ARG A 225 8.37 14.98 -2.87
N PRO A 226 9.53 14.37 -2.57
CA PRO A 226 10.06 13.27 -3.39
C PRO A 226 9.10 12.10 -3.58
N VAL A 227 8.37 11.70 -2.53
CA VAL A 227 7.36 10.62 -2.61
C VAL A 227 6.26 10.98 -3.61
N VAL A 228 5.72 12.20 -3.50
CA VAL A 228 4.70 12.70 -4.42
C VAL A 228 5.23 12.83 -5.85
N THR A 229 6.46 13.32 -6.02
CA THR A 229 7.13 13.45 -7.33
C THR A 229 7.28 12.09 -8.00
N PHE A 230 7.65 11.06 -7.24
CA PHE A 230 7.75 9.70 -7.77
C PHE A 230 6.39 9.09 -8.13
N LEU A 231 5.35 9.34 -7.33
CA LEU A 231 3.98 8.91 -7.68
C LEU A 231 3.49 9.57 -8.97
N LEU A 232 3.80 10.86 -9.19
CA LEU A 232 3.48 11.56 -10.45
C LEU A 232 4.21 10.94 -11.64
N ALA A 233 5.49 10.55 -11.48
CA ALA A 233 6.22 9.83 -12.51
C ALA A 233 5.58 8.46 -12.82
N LYS A 234 5.22 7.68 -11.80
CA LYS A 234 4.53 6.39 -11.95
C LYS A 234 3.17 6.53 -12.65
N LEU A 235 2.39 7.52 -12.28
CA LEU A 235 1.09 7.81 -12.91
C LEU A 235 1.28 8.15 -14.40
N ALA A 236 2.24 9.01 -14.73
CA ALA A 236 2.52 9.37 -16.12
C ALA A 236 3.03 8.17 -16.93
N LEU A 237 3.85 7.29 -16.32
CA LEU A 237 4.37 6.08 -16.97
C LEU A 237 3.26 5.11 -17.37
N ASN A 238 2.21 5.01 -16.56
CA ASN A 238 1.06 4.12 -16.79
C ASN A 238 -0.16 4.86 -17.37
N ALA A 239 0.03 6.08 -17.90
CA ALA A 239 -1.08 6.91 -18.38
C ALA A 239 -1.90 6.25 -19.49
N GLU A 240 -1.28 5.47 -20.39
CA GLU A 240 -1.99 4.71 -21.43
C GLU A 240 -3.04 3.77 -20.84
N VAL A 241 -2.72 3.10 -19.74
CA VAL A 241 -3.63 2.19 -19.05
C VAL A 241 -4.70 2.96 -18.27
N TYR A 242 -4.28 4.00 -17.52
CA TYR A 242 -5.19 4.72 -16.64
C TYR A 242 -6.14 5.68 -17.36
N THR A 243 -5.82 6.10 -18.58
CA THR A 243 -6.71 6.93 -19.41
C THR A 243 -7.58 6.13 -20.35
N ASP A 244 -7.37 4.82 -20.44
CA ASP A 244 -8.19 3.90 -21.20
C ASP A 244 -9.47 3.55 -20.44
N ASN A 245 -10.60 4.07 -20.89
CA ASN A 245 -11.91 3.78 -20.30
C ASN A 245 -12.60 2.54 -20.92
N ASP A 246 -12.14 2.05 -22.07
CA ASP A 246 -12.67 0.87 -22.73
C ASP A 246 -11.57 -0.06 -23.24
N TRP A 247 -10.99 -0.85 -22.33
CA TRP A 247 -9.97 -1.84 -22.64
C TRP A 247 -10.48 -3.04 -23.48
N THR A 248 -11.76 -3.06 -23.86
CA THR A 248 -12.37 -4.18 -24.61
C THR A 248 -12.34 -3.96 -26.12
N ASP A 249 -12.09 -2.73 -26.59
CA ASP A 249 -12.08 -2.36 -27.99
C ASP A 249 -10.74 -2.65 -28.72
N ASN A 250 -9.70 -3.09 -27.98
CA ASN A 250 -8.33 -3.30 -28.46
C ASN A 250 -7.62 -2.01 -28.95
N GLU A 251 -8.15 -0.83 -28.62
CA GLU A 251 -7.53 0.46 -28.90
C GLU A 251 -6.98 1.04 -27.60
N ARG A 252 -5.68 1.27 -27.52
CA ARG A 252 -5.06 1.91 -26.35
C ARG A 252 -4.69 3.37 -26.67
N PRO A 253 -4.92 4.29 -25.71
CA PRO A 253 -4.39 5.64 -25.82
C PRO A 253 -2.87 5.63 -25.99
N ASP A 254 -2.33 6.42 -26.93
CA ASP A 254 -0.89 6.58 -27.11
C ASP A 254 -0.38 7.66 -26.15
N GLY A 255 0.61 7.34 -25.33
CA GLY A 255 1.23 8.24 -24.37
C GLY A 255 1.78 9.55 -24.96
N LYS A 256 2.14 9.56 -26.24
CA LYS A 256 2.51 10.79 -26.97
C LYS A 256 1.36 11.77 -27.10
N ASN A 257 0.14 11.28 -27.09
CA ASN A 257 -1.09 12.07 -27.24
C ASN A 257 -1.74 12.43 -25.90
N ILE A 258 -1.36 11.77 -24.81
CA ILE A 258 -1.83 12.09 -23.46
C ILE A 258 -1.02 13.29 -22.95
N LYS A 259 -1.69 14.40 -22.64
CA LYS A 259 -1.05 15.67 -22.29
C LYS A 259 -1.26 16.03 -20.83
N PHE A 260 -0.20 16.57 -20.25
CA PHE A 260 -0.16 17.07 -18.88
C PHE A 260 0.34 18.51 -18.86
N MET A 261 -0.29 19.33 -18.03
CA MET A 261 0.25 20.67 -17.73
C MET A 261 1.19 20.54 -16.53
N VAL A 262 2.48 20.78 -16.74
CA VAL A 262 3.53 20.68 -15.72
C VAL A 262 4.34 21.97 -15.75
N ASP A 263 4.34 22.72 -14.65
CA ASP A 263 5.02 24.01 -14.50
C ASP A 263 4.78 24.98 -15.70
N GLY A 264 3.52 25.04 -16.15
CA GLY A 264 3.09 25.91 -17.24
C GLY A 264 3.42 25.39 -18.65
N ASN A 265 4.05 24.22 -18.77
CA ASN A 265 4.35 23.59 -20.05
C ASN A 265 3.41 22.42 -20.31
N GLU A 266 3.00 22.23 -21.57
CA GLU A 266 2.29 21.04 -21.98
C GLU A 266 3.30 19.95 -22.38
N LEU A 267 3.31 18.85 -21.65
CA LEU A 267 4.19 17.69 -21.86
C LEU A 267 3.33 16.46 -22.17
N ASN A 268 3.85 15.56 -23.01
CA ASN A 268 3.22 14.24 -23.18
C ASN A 268 3.57 13.31 -21.99
N ALA A 269 2.98 12.10 -21.96
CA ALA A 269 3.19 11.17 -20.85
C ALA A 269 4.68 10.87 -20.62
N TRP A 270 5.44 10.58 -21.65
CA TRP A 270 6.87 10.22 -21.57
C TRP A 270 7.75 11.40 -21.15
N GLU A 271 7.49 12.59 -21.71
CA GLU A 271 8.15 13.83 -21.28
C GLU A 271 7.86 14.15 -19.82
N THR A 272 6.64 13.86 -19.37
CA THR A 272 6.21 14.05 -17.97
C THR A 272 6.95 13.11 -17.02
N VAL A 273 7.15 11.84 -17.41
CA VAL A 273 7.98 10.88 -16.63
C VAL A 273 9.41 11.41 -16.49
N ILE A 274 10.02 11.81 -17.61
CA ILE A 274 11.40 12.34 -17.62
C ILE A 274 11.49 13.57 -16.71
N TYR A 275 10.54 14.51 -16.84
CA TYR A 275 10.50 15.71 -16.01
C TYR A 275 10.51 15.38 -14.51
N TYR A 276 9.62 14.50 -14.03
CA TYR A 276 9.55 14.15 -12.61
C TYR A 276 10.76 13.32 -12.13
N CYS A 277 11.33 12.48 -12.98
CA CYS A 277 12.59 11.79 -12.68
C CYS A 277 13.75 12.78 -12.55
N ASP A 278 13.81 13.82 -13.38
CA ASP A 278 14.83 14.86 -13.26
C ASP A 278 14.62 15.74 -12.01
N GLN A 279 13.37 15.98 -11.58
CA GLN A 279 13.10 16.63 -10.29
C GLN A 279 13.64 15.80 -9.11
N LEU A 280 13.53 14.46 -9.15
CA LEU A 280 14.12 13.60 -8.11
C LEU A 280 15.65 13.72 -8.07
N LYS A 281 16.32 13.83 -9.22
CA LYS A 281 17.77 14.09 -9.27
C LYS A 281 18.13 15.45 -8.64
N VAL A 282 17.32 16.50 -8.90
CA VAL A 282 17.50 17.81 -8.27
C VAL A 282 17.36 17.71 -6.74
N MET A 283 16.49 16.85 -6.24
CA MET A 283 16.32 16.54 -4.81
C MET A 283 17.36 15.52 -4.27
N ASN A 284 18.48 15.31 -5.00
CA ASN A 284 19.62 14.47 -4.65
C ASN A 284 19.34 12.96 -4.59
N TYR A 285 18.30 12.47 -5.24
CA TYR A 285 18.13 11.03 -5.46
C TYR A 285 19.02 10.56 -6.62
N LYS A 286 19.60 9.40 -6.46
CA LYS A 286 20.42 8.72 -7.47
C LYS A 286 20.40 7.21 -7.21
N LEU A 287 20.79 6.43 -8.20
CA LEU A 287 20.94 4.99 -8.03
C LEU A 287 22.09 4.70 -7.07
N GLU A 288 21.91 3.70 -6.22
CA GLU A 288 23.01 3.17 -5.39
C GLU A 288 24.09 2.52 -6.25
N SER A 289 25.34 2.61 -5.80
CA SER A 289 26.45 1.93 -6.48
C SER A 289 26.33 0.41 -6.35
N GLU A 290 25.86 -0.03 -5.19
CA GLU A 290 25.60 -1.44 -4.89
C GLU A 290 24.11 -1.66 -4.74
N TYR A 291 23.51 -2.40 -5.67
CA TYR A 291 22.09 -2.64 -5.74
C TYR A 291 21.49 -3.20 -4.44
N GLU A 292 22.22 -4.08 -3.77
CA GLU A 292 21.81 -4.77 -2.54
C GLU A 292 21.67 -3.83 -1.34
N THR A 293 22.35 -2.66 -1.33
CA THR A 293 22.23 -1.65 -0.28
C THR A 293 20.79 -1.23 -0.02
N ASN A 294 19.97 -1.16 -1.07
CA ASN A 294 18.56 -0.79 -0.99
C ASN A 294 17.71 -1.77 -0.17
N PHE A 295 18.16 -3.00 -0.03
CA PHE A 295 17.42 -4.12 0.59
C PHE A 295 18.02 -4.61 1.90
N SER A 296 19.10 -3.98 2.35
CA SER A 296 19.71 -4.21 3.67
C SER A 296 18.73 -3.82 4.79
N ILE A 297 18.88 -4.45 5.97
CA ILE A 297 18.13 -4.04 7.17
C ILE A 297 18.57 -2.66 7.70
N PHE A 298 19.70 -2.13 7.22
CA PHE A 298 20.23 -0.80 7.53
C PHE A 298 20.23 0.08 6.28
N ASN A 299 19.08 0.16 5.61
CA ASN A 299 18.91 0.87 4.33
C ASN A 299 18.51 2.34 4.49
N GLU A 300 18.46 2.88 5.70
CA GLU A 300 18.15 4.30 5.92
C GLU A 300 19.12 5.26 5.20
N PRO A 301 20.42 4.95 5.04
CA PRO A 301 21.35 5.81 4.30
C PRO A 301 21.16 5.77 2.78
N SER A 302 20.33 4.86 2.23
CA SER A 302 20.15 4.75 0.78
C SER A 302 19.75 6.09 0.18
N VAL A 303 20.41 6.43 -0.93
CA VAL A 303 20.13 7.62 -1.74
C VAL A 303 19.15 7.32 -2.89
N GLU A 304 18.70 6.08 -2.99
CA GLU A 304 17.75 5.60 -3.99
C GLU A 304 16.34 5.36 -3.40
N ASN A 305 16.24 4.93 -2.13
CA ASN A 305 14.97 4.67 -1.49
C ASN A 305 14.16 5.96 -1.27
N ILE A 306 12.96 6.05 -1.84
CA ILE A 306 12.14 7.27 -1.85
C ILE A 306 11.11 7.27 -0.73
N PHE A 307 10.38 6.16 -0.55
CA PHE A 307 9.38 6.02 0.51
C PHE A 307 9.61 4.73 1.27
N THR A 308 9.68 4.85 2.59
CA THR A 308 9.95 3.72 3.48
C THR A 308 8.90 3.64 4.57
N ILE A 309 8.69 2.43 5.06
CA ILE A 309 7.87 2.19 6.25
C ILE A 309 8.83 1.81 7.37
N PRO A 310 9.11 2.73 8.32
CA PRO A 310 10.04 2.47 9.40
C PRO A 310 9.58 1.27 10.24
N MET A 311 10.43 0.28 10.38
CA MET A 311 10.16 -0.91 11.16
C MET A 311 10.93 -0.88 12.47
N ASN A 312 10.33 -1.38 13.53
CA ASN A 312 10.96 -1.48 14.84
C ASN A 312 10.50 -2.77 15.52
N LYS A 313 11.45 -3.59 15.97
CA LYS A 313 11.15 -4.90 16.57
C LYS A 313 10.25 -4.87 17.80
N THR A 314 10.06 -3.71 18.40
CA THR A 314 9.29 -3.55 19.65
C THR A 314 8.05 -2.70 19.45
N LEU A 315 8.18 -1.60 18.71
CA LEU A 315 7.13 -0.58 18.61
C LEU A 315 6.27 -0.75 17.34
N TYR A 316 6.85 -1.29 16.30
CA TYR A 316 6.17 -1.48 15.03
C TYR A 316 6.64 -2.78 14.39
N THR A 317 5.96 -3.84 14.73
CA THR A 317 6.21 -5.18 14.22
C THR A 317 5.12 -5.52 13.22
N ASN A 318 5.36 -5.30 11.95
CA ASN A 318 4.55 -5.91 10.92
C ASN A 318 5.09 -7.32 10.66
N GLN A 319 4.21 -8.24 10.30
CA GLN A 319 4.59 -9.60 9.94
C GLN A 319 5.24 -9.64 8.55
N MET A 320 6.44 -9.08 8.45
CA MET A 320 7.30 -9.18 7.25
C MET A 320 7.80 -10.60 6.99
N GLN A 321 7.57 -11.53 7.93
CA GLN A 321 7.94 -12.95 7.78
C GLN A 321 7.46 -13.58 6.48
N TYR A 322 6.41 -13.07 5.91
CA TYR A 322 5.93 -13.51 4.62
C TYR A 322 6.84 -13.16 3.43
N LEU A 323 7.72 -12.23 3.55
CA LEU A 323 8.78 -12.02 2.56
C LEU A 323 9.73 -13.23 2.52
N PHE A 324 9.81 -14.00 3.62
CA PHE A 324 10.62 -15.22 3.73
C PHE A 324 9.83 -16.51 3.48
N ARG A 325 8.56 -16.43 3.10
CA ARG A 325 7.72 -17.61 2.73
C ARG A 325 8.38 -18.50 1.68
N SER A 326 9.25 -17.94 0.89
CA SER A 326 9.89 -18.62 -0.24
C SER A 326 10.88 -19.71 0.18
N ARG A 327 11.52 -19.59 1.37
CA ARG A 327 12.55 -20.56 1.79
C ARG A 327 11.95 -21.88 2.20
N HIS A 328 12.62 -22.96 1.79
CA HIS A 328 12.37 -24.31 2.33
C HIS A 328 12.57 -24.34 3.85
N TYR A 329 11.85 -25.19 4.56
CA TYR A 329 11.90 -25.29 6.03
C TYR A 329 13.32 -25.49 6.58
N ASN A 330 14.10 -26.41 5.98
CA ASN A 330 15.47 -26.69 6.40
C ASN A 330 16.42 -25.52 6.09
N HIS A 331 16.21 -24.81 4.98
CA HIS A 331 16.97 -23.61 4.65
C HIS A 331 16.73 -22.51 5.68
N ALA A 332 15.48 -22.19 5.96
CA ALA A 332 15.13 -21.18 6.95
C ALA A 332 15.65 -21.54 8.35
N LYS A 333 15.51 -22.82 8.76
CA LYS A 333 16.02 -23.31 10.06
C LYS A 333 17.54 -23.17 10.19
N ALA A 334 18.30 -23.39 9.11
CA ALA A 334 19.75 -23.21 9.12
C ALA A 334 20.17 -21.75 9.35
N TYR A 335 19.28 -20.81 9.04
CA TYR A 335 19.46 -19.36 9.28
C TYR A 335 18.80 -18.88 10.58
N GLY A 336 18.21 -19.77 11.38
CA GLY A 336 17.50 -19.41 12.60
C GLY A 336 16.14 -18.74 12.33
N LEU A 337 15.57 -18.95 11.15
CA LEU A 337 14.30 -18.37 10.67
C LEU A 337 13.23 -19.45 10.54
N SER A 338 12.00 -19.03 10.32
CA SER A 338 10.88 -19.88 9.89
C SER A 338 10.75 -19.80 8.37
N GLY A 339 10.57 -20.94 7.71
CA GLY A 339 10.29 -21.03 6.27
C GLY A 339 8.91 -21.64 6.03
N GLU A 340 8.33 -21.32 4.90
CA GLU A 340 7.00 -21.81 4.51
C GLU A 340 7.03 -22.54 3.15
N ASN A 341 8.18 -22.57 2.49
CA ASN A 341 8.41 -23.27 1.20
C ASN A 341 7.39 -22.92 0.10
N GLY A 342 6.95 -21.68 0.01
CA GLY A 342 5.87 -21.24 -0.89
C GLY A 342 6.39 -20.67 -2.22
N PRO A 343 6.52 -19.32 -2.32
CA PRO A 343 6.79 -18.63 -3.58
C PRO A 343 8.08 -19.06 -4.28
N SER A 344 8.01 -19.04 -5.60
CA SER A 344 9.15 -19.22 -6.50
C SER A 344 9.13 -18.16 -7.59
N ALA A 345 10.29 -17.90 -8.21
CA ALA A 345 10.33 -17.17 -9.48
C ALA A 345 9.62 -17.96 -10.58
N THR A 346 9.04 -17.27 -11.53
CA THR A 346 8.49 -17.85 -12.75
C THR A 346 9.60 -18.21 -13.75
N ILE A 347 9.27 -18.95 -14.79
CA ILE A 347 10.19 -19.19 -15.91
C ILE A 347 10.53 -17.90 -16.64
N GLU A 348 9.55 -17.03 -16.84
CA GLU A 348 9.70 -15.72 -17.48
C GLU A 348 10.67 -14.81 -16.70
N ALA A 349 10.64 -14.87 -15.37
CA ALA A 349 11.60 -14.14 -14.54
C ALA A 349 13.03 -14.69 -14.76
N LEU A 350 13.22 -16.01 -14.79
CA LEU A 350 14.53 -16.62 -15.07
C LEU A 350 15.07 -16.22 -16.45
N GLU A 351 14.22 -16.27 -17.47
CA GLU A 351 14.56 -15.89 -18.84
C GLU A 351 14.95 -14.41 -18.93
N THR A 352 14.17 -13.53 -18.26
CA THR A 352 14.45 -12.09 -18.22
C THR A 352 15.80 -11.77 -17.56
N PHE A 353 16.18 -12.50 -16.51
CA PHE A 353 17.50 -12.40 -15.90
C PHE A 353 18.60 -13.11 -16.70
N GLY A 354 18.24 -13.87 -17.73
CA GLY A 354 19.18 -14.69 -18.50
C GLY A 354 19.86 -15.79 -17.67
N TYR A 355 19.15 -16.34 -16.67
CA TYR A 355 19.70 -17.32 -15.73
C TYR A 355 20.34 -18.53 -16.44
N GLY A 356 21.57 -18.85 -16.01
CA GLY A 356 22.36 -19.97 -16.56
C GLY A 356 23.02 -19.69 -17.92
N THR A 357 22.96 -18.45 -18.41
CA THR A 357 23.63 -18.01 -19.65
C THR A 357 24.84 -17.13 -19.35
N ALA A 358 25.70 -16.92 -20.36
CA ALA A 358 26.82 -15.99 -20.25
C ALA A 358 26.39 -14.50 -20.10
N ALA A 359 25.13 -14.20 -20.37
CA ALA A 359 24.53 -12.87 -20.27
C ALA A 359 23.65 -12.72 -19.02
N GLN A 360 23.78 -13.61 -18.03
CA GLN A 360 23.02 -13.51 -16.80
C GLN A 360 23.22 -12.16 -16.12
N ASP A 361 22.11 -11.49 -15.78
CA ASP A 361 22.13 -10.27 -14.98
C ASP A 361 22.65 -10.60 -13.56
N PRO A 362 23.70 -9.93 -13.07
CA PRO A 362 24.27 -10.21 -11.76
C PRO A 362 23.31 -9.98 -10.59
N ARG A 363 22.24 -9.20 -10.80
CA ARG A 363 21.18 -8.99 -9.81
C ARG A 363 20.39 -10.27 -9.52
N PHE A 364 20.44 -11.27 -10.38
CA PHE A 364 19.79 -12.58 -10.14
C PHE A 364 20.25 -13.17 -8.80
N ASP A 365 21.54 -13.22 -8.56
CA ASP A 365 22.13 -13.83 -7.35
C ASP A 365 21.82 -13.01 -6.06
N ILE A 366 21.44 -11.74 -6.22
CA ILE A 366 20.94 -10.89 -5.14
C ILE A 366 19.45 -11.13 -4.88
N CYS A 367 18.68 -11.39 -5.93
CA CYS A 367 17.23 -11.53 -5.86
C CYS A 367 16.77 -12.95 -5.53
N TYR A 368 17.54 -13.98 -5.91
CA TYR A 368 17.09 -15.36 -5.84
C TYR A 368 18.16 -16.33 -5.31
N PHE A 369 17.68 -17.38 -4.64
CA PHE A 369 18.42 -18.58 -4.34
C PHE A 369 18.17 -19.62 -5.43
N ALA A 370 19.22 -20.25 -5.93
CA ALA A 370 19.19 -21.30 -6.94
C ALA A 370 20.35 -22.28 -6.72
N GLY A 371 20.14 -23.57 -7.03
CA GLY A 371 21.16 -24.59 -6.86
C GLY A 371 21.33 -25.07 -5.41
N GLU A 372 22.54 -25.48 -5.06
CA GLU A 372 22.88 -25.99 -3.71
C GLU A 372 22.82 -24.90 -2.66
N MET A 373 22.24 -25.22 -1.49
CA MET A 373 22.12 -24.29 -0.38
C MET A 373 23.12 -24.56 0.72
N TYR A 374 23.65 -23.46 1.27
CA TYR A 374 24.66 -23.47 2.34
C TYR A 374 24.16 -22.63 3.52
N ASP A 375 24.54 -23.03 4.73
CA ASP A 375 24.26 -22.26 5.94
C ASP A 375 25.22 -21.05 6.10
N LEU A 376 25.02 -20.28 7.15
CA LEU A 376 25.86 -19.11 7.47
C LEU A 376 27.33 -19.43 7.76
N LYS A 377 27.70 -20.71 7.95
CA LYS A 377 29.07 -21.19 8.14
C LYS A 377 29.71 -21.73 6.88
N GLY A 378 28.92 -21.85 5.80
CA GLY A 378 29.33 -22.46 4.56
C GLY A 378 29.15 -24.00 4.50
N ASP A 379 28.46 -24.58 5.48
CA ASP A 379 28.14 -26.00 5.47
C ASP A 379 26.90 -26.26 4.61
N ILE A 380 26.93 -27.39 3.86
CA ILE A 380 25.84 -27.74 2.94
C ILE A 380 24.57 -28.10 3.72
N ILE A 381 23.45 -27.52 3.32
CA ILE A 381 22.14 -27.80 3.94
C ILE A 381 21.57 -29.09 3.38
N LYS A 382 20.99 -29.91 4.24
CA LYS A 382 20.36 -31.19 3.86
C LYS A 382 18.87 -31.20 4.20
N LEU A 383 18.13 -31.93 3.40
CA LEU A 383 16.75 -32.33 3.69
C LEU A 383 16.69 -33.37 4.82
N ASP A 384 15.50 -33.67 5.31
CA ASP A 384 15.31 -34.60 6.45
C ASP A 384 15.70 -36.04 6.09
N ASP A 385 15.70 -36.41 4.83
CA ASP A 385 16.15 -37.70 4.33
C ASP A 385 17.68 -37.80 4.15
N GLY A 386 18.39 -36.69 4.45
CA GLY A 386 19.86 -36.59 4.33
C GLY A 386 20.37 -36.19 2.94
N THR A 387 19.50 -36.02 1.96
CA THR A 387 19.89 -35.49 0.64
C THR A 387 20.24 -34.01 0.70
N VAL A 388 21.07 -33.54 -0.25
CA VAL A 388 21.43 -32.11 -0.33
C VAL A 388 20.22 -31.29 -0.75
N LEU A 389 20.00 -30.16 -0.10
CA LEU A 389 18.99 -29.19 -0.53
C LEU A 389 19.49 -28.45 -1.77
N VAL A 390 18.84 -28.70 -2.91
CA VAL A 390 19.12 -28.05 -4.19
C VAL A 390 17.85 -27.43 -4.73
N TYR A 391 17.81 -26.12 -4.85
CA TYR A 391 16.69 -25.48 -5.57
C TYR A 391 16.87 -25.67 -7.08
N LEU A 392 15.79 -26.10 -7.74
CA LEU A 392 15.74 -26.43 -9.17
C LEU A 392 14.96 -25.33 -9.92
N PRO A 393 15.62 -24.27 -10.38
CA PRO A 393 14.95 -23.06 -10.87
C PRO A 393 13.98 -23.31 -12.03
N TRP A 394 14.33 -24.20 -12.95
CA TRP A 394 13.53 -24.48 -14.15
C TRP A 394 12.34 -25.43 -13.91
N GLU A 395 12.29 -26.08 -12.74
CA GLU A 395 11.22 -27.01 -12.38
C GLU A 395 10.09 -26.23 -11.68
N VAL A 396 9.24 -25.56 -12.46
CA VAL A 396 8.12 -24.76 -11.96
C VAL A 396 6.85 -25.06 -12.74
N ALA A 397 5.77 -25.33 -12.02
CA ALA A 397 4.41 -25.47 -12.56
C ALA A 397 3.40 -25.03 -11.49
N LEU A 398 2.12 -24.88 -11.86
CA LEU A 398 1.05 -24.52 -10.92
C LEU A 398 0.83 -25.57 -9.83
N ASP A 399 1.00 -26.84 -10.18
CA ASP A 399 0.94 -27.97 -9.25
C ASP A 399 2.14 -28.89 -9.52
N ILE A 400 2.94 -29.09 -8.48
CA ILE A 400 4.14 -29.93 -8.50
C ILE A 400 4.04 -31.10 -7.52
N THR A 401 2.82 -31.38 -7.05
CA THR A 401 2.51 -32.50 -6.17
C THR A 401 2.96 -33.83 -6.78
N ASP A 402 3.48 -34.72 -5.97
CA ASP A 402 3.98 -36.04 -6.34
C ASP A 402 5.16 -36.04 -7.33
N THR A 403 5.79 -34.88 -7.60
CA THR A 403 7.02 -34.80 -8.39
C THR A 403 8.28 -35.06 -7.52
N PRO A 404 9.39 -35.49 -8.09
CA PRO A 404 10.66 -35.65 -7.38
C PRO A 404 11.21 -34.31 -6.80
N TYR A 405 10.73 -33.18 -7.31
CA TYR A 405 11.15 -31.84 -6.95
C TYR A 405 10.06 -31.05 -6.23
N GLU A 406 9.01 -31.70 -5.72
CA GLU A 406 7.91 -31.07 -5.01
C GLU A 406 8.38 -30.03 -3.97
N GLN A 407 9.38 -30.40 -3.16
CA GLN A 407 9.91 -29.54 -2.12
C GLN A 407 10.96 -28.53 -2.60
N THR A 408 11.58 -28.76 -3.75
CA THR A 408 12.78 -28.04 -4.21
C THR A 408 12.59 -27.25 -5.50
N ALA A 409 11.44 -27.37 -6.13
CA ALA A 409 11.11 -26.69 -7.39
C ALA A 409 11.17 -25.17 -7.27
N GLY A 410 11.74 -24.51 -8.29
CA GLY A 410 11.80 -23.08 -8.49
C GLY A 410 12.93 -22.36 -7.75
N ALA A 411 13.41 -21.26 -8.31
CA ALA A 411 14.29 -20.31 -7.63
C ALA A 411 13.53 -19.60 -6.50
N ARG A 412 14.18 -19.42 -5.35
CA ARG A 412 13.56 -18.86 -4.15
C ARG A 412 13.95 -17.42 -3.95
N MET A 413 13.01 -16.61 -3.46
CA MET A 413 13.27 -15.19 -3.20
C MET A 413 14.33 -15.03 -2.10
N LYS A 414 15.38 -14.25 -2.39
CA LYS A 414 16.50 -13.96 -1.51
C LYS A 414 16.49 -12.51 -1.06
N LYS A 415 16.04 -11.62 -1.91
CA LYS A 415 15.93 -10.18 -1.66
C LYS A 415 15.39 -9.90 -0.24
N TYR A 416 15.98 -8.96 0.48
CA TYR A 416 15.76 -8.68 1.90
C TYR A 416 16.31 -9.76 2.86
N GLU A 417 17.30 -10.53 2.43
CA GLU A 417 18.04 -11.39 3.34
C GLU A 417 18.82 -10.55 4.35
N VAL A 418 18.81 -10.99 5.61
CA VAL A 418 19.53 -10.35 6.73
C VAL A 418 20.92 -10.95 6.86
#